data_17188f2847296b2acc2e5436ab3ad1e6
#
_entry.id   17188f2847296b2acc2e5436ab3ad1e6
#
_cell.length_a   1.000
_cell.length_b   1.000
_cell.length_c   1.000
_cell.angle_alpha   90.00
_cell.angle_beta   90.00
_cell.angle_gamma   90.00
#
_symmetry.space_group_name_H-M   'P 1'
#
loop_
_entity.id
_entity.type
_entity.pdbx_description
1 polymer ?
#
loop_
_entity_poly.entity_id
_entity_poly.type
_entity_poly.pdbx_seq_one_letter_code
_entity_poly.pdbx_strand_id
1 'polypeptide(L)'
;MRYAALLLLLLVIGSPAAAGWVRVGGNSKVGVYADPATISVKDRFATMSSLLNFSNVQTERSTGGKPYRSQKDTREYDCINERQRLLRFSLRAEFMLGGELVRSKADDGEWHGVEPGTLGAALLKLACGKK
;
A
#
# COMPACT_ATOMS: atom_id res chain seq x y z
N MET A 1 16.24 55.92 -1.50
CA MET A 1 16.49 54.65 -0.88
C MET A 1 15.47 53.65 -1.35
N ARG A 2 15.92 52.69 -2.07
CA ARG A 2 15.02 51.67 -2.62
C ARG A 2 15.40 50.32 -1.98
N TYR A 3 14.48 49.79 -1.22
CA TYR A 3 14.60 48.48 -0.67
C TYR A 3 14.02 47.47 -1.65
N ALA A 4 14.89 46.68 -2.27
CA ALA A 4 14.44 45.53 -3.01
C ALA A 4 14.05 44.48 -1.99
N ALA A 5 12.77 44.29 -1.79
CA ALA A 5 12.27 43.14 -1.04
C ALA A 5 12.52 41.89 -1.89
N LEU A 6 13.54 41.16 -1.56
CA LEU A 6 13.76 39.82 -2.09
C LEU A 6 12.67 38.91 -1.48
N LEU A 7 11.61 38.70 -2.22
CA LEU A 7 10.65 37.64 -1.92
C LEU A 7 11.36 36.34 -2.21
N LEU A 8 11.88 35.72 -1.16
CA LEU A 8 12.30 34.34 -1.21
C LEU A 8 11.05 33.48 -1.39
N LEU A 9 10.76 33.12 -2.61
CA LEU A 9 9.77 32.11 -2.89
C LEU A 9 10.34 30.77 -2.41
N LEU A 10 9.97 30.32 -1.22
CA LEU A 10 10.21 28.97 -0.77
C LEU A 10 9.34 28.03 -1.60
N LEU A 11 9.91 27.51 -2.68
CA LEU A 11 9.35 26.38 -3.38
C LEU A 11 9.49 25.15 -2.48
N VAL A 12 8.44 24.81 -1.76
CA VAL A 12 8.35 23.52 -1.10
C VAL A 12 8.08 22.49 -2.19
N ILE A 13 9.15 21.90 -2.72
CA ILE A 13 9.04 20.76 -3.62
C ILE A 13 8.73 19.54 -2.73
N GLY A 14 7.46 19.26 -2.52
CA GLY A 14 7.05 17.98 -1.97
C GLY A 14 7.44 16.88 -2.94
N SER A 15 8.18 15.87 -2.48
CA SER A 15 8.46 14.67 -3.26
C SER A 15 7.20 13.81 -3.31
N PRO A 16 6.47 13.69 -4.45
CA PRO A 16 5.20 12.98 -4.48
C PRO A 16 5.33 11.46 -4.52
N ALA A 17 6.52 10.93 -4.82
CA ALA A 17 6.65 9.52 -5.23
C ALA A 17 6.81 8.53 -4.08
N ALA A 18 7.17 8.98 -2.88
CA ALA A 18 7.44 8.08 -1.74
C ALA A 18 6.66 8.46 -0.48
N ALA A 19 5.84 9.51 -0.56
CA ALA A 19 5.10 9.99 0.59
C ALA A 19 4.03 8.97 0.98
N GLY A 20 4.11 8.47 2.20
CA GLY A 20 3.10 7.62 2.78
C GLY A 20 3.46 6.14 2.90
N TRP A 21 4.35 5.60 2.07
CA TRP A 21 4.72 4.19 2.15
C TRP A 21 5.76 3.94 3.24
N VAL A 22 5.36 3.17 4.24
CA VAL A 22 6.22 2.75 5.35
C VAL A 22 6.48 1.26 5.22
N ARG A 23 7.76 0.85 5.29
CA ARG A 23 8.09 -0.57 5.25
C ARG A 23 7.63 -1.27 6.53
N VAL A 24 6.84 -2.32 6.37
CA VAL A 24 6.30 -3.13 7.47
C VAL A 24 7.11 -4.40 7.66
N GLY A 25 7.64 -4.94 6.59
CA GLY A 25 8.41 -6.18 6.64
C GLY A 25 8.73 -6.69 5.25
N GLY A 26 9.02 -7.97 5.15
CA GLY A 26 9.36 -8.63 3.90
C GLY A 26 10.58 -9.53 4.03
N ASN A 27 11.09 -9.92 2.88
CA ASN A 27 12.29 -10.74 2.75
C ASN A 27 13.09 -10.31 1.51
N SER A 28 14.06 -11.11 1.07
CA SER A 28 14.87 -10.81 -0.11
C SER A 28 14.09 -10.80 -1.43
N LYS A 29 12.88 -11.39 -1.45
CA LYS A 29 12.05 -11.50 -2.66
C LYS A 29 10.97 -10.45 -2.74
N VAL A 30 10.45 -9.98 -1.61
CA VAL A 30 9.35 -9.03 -1.57
C VAL A 30 9.48 -8.10 -0.36
N GLY A 31 9.37 -6.79 -0.60
CA GLY A 31 9.19 -5.78 0.44
C GLY A 31 7.71 -5.49 0.61
N VAL A 32 7.25 -5.40 1.85
CA VAL A 32 5.87 -5.11 2.18
C VAL A 32 5.79 -3.75 2.87
N TYR A 33 4.94 -2.88 2.33
CA TYR A 33 4.76 -1.50 2.79
C TYR A 33 3.28 -1.25 3.08
N ALA A 34 3.02 -0.30 3.94
CA ALA A 34 1.68 0.20 4.20
C ALA A 34 1.68 1.72 4.13
N ASP A 35 0.54 2.30 3.79
CA ASP A 35 0.34 3.74 3.82
C ASP A 35 -0.65 4.10 4.93
N PRO A 36 -0.16 4.54 6.11
CA PRO A 36 -1.04 4.90 7.22
C PRO A 36 -2.00 6.06 6.92
N ALA A 37 -1.67 6.91 5.97
CA ALA A 37 -2.55 8.01 5.55
C ALA A 37 -3.84 7.51 4.86
N THR A 38 -3.84 6.27 4.36
CA THR A 38 -5.01 5.66 3.73
C THR A 38 -5.94 4.96 4.72
N ILE A 39 -5.58 4.90 6.01
CA ILE A 39 -6.40 4.24 7.00
C ILE A 39 -7.72 4.98 7.17
N SER A 40 -8.82 4.25 7.00
CA SER A 40 -10.17 4.74 7.25
C SER A 40 -10.86 3.77 8.18
N VAL A 41 -11.30 4.27 9.33
CA VAL A 41 -11.96 3.46 10.36
C VAL A 41 -13.45 3.76 10.37
N LYS A 42 -14.26 2.71 10.31
CA LYS A 42 -15.70 2.78 10.45
C LYS A 42 -16.15 1.65 11.36
N ASP A 43 -16.66 2.00 12.53
CA ASP A 43 -17.03 1.05 13.58
C ASP A 43 -15.82 0.18 13.96
N ARG A 44 -15.92 -1.12 13.87
CA ARG A 44 -14.84 -2.06 14.15
C ARG A 44 -13.96 -2.40 12.94
N PHE A 45 -14.27 -1.81 11.79
CA PHE A 45 -13.58 -2.10 10.54
C PHE A 45 -12.62 -0.98 10.18
N ALA A 46 -11.45 -1.35 9.69
CA ALA A 46 -10.46 -0.41 9.16
C ALA A 46 -10.08 -0.84 7.75
N THR A 47 -9.97 0.12 6.84
CA THR A 47 -9.40 -0.12 5.50
C THR A 47 -8.03 0.52 5.42
N MET A 48 -7.13 -0.10 4.67
CA MET A 48 -5.78 0.43 4.46
C MET A 48 -5.21 -0.10 3.16
N SER A 49 -4.42 0.72 2.50
CA SER A 49 -3.62 0.30 1.34
C SER A 49 -2.28 -0.25 1.77
N SER A 50 -1.87 -1.35 1.14
CA SER A 50 -0.55 -1.94 1.29
C SER A 50 0.09 -2.16 -0.09
N LEU A 51 1.41 -2.30 -0.11
CA LEU A 51 2.20 -2.43 -1.31
C LEU A 51 3.15 -3.60 -1.17
N LEU A 52 3.16 -4.44 -2.19
CA LEU A 52 4.12 -5.53 -2.36
C LEU A 52 5.10 -5.12 -3.46
N ASN A 53 6.37 -5.05 -3.12
CA ASN A 53 7.43 -4.68 -4.04
C ASN A 53 8.34 -5.87 -4.29
N PHE A 54 8.28 -6.44 -5.49
CA PHE A 54 8.95 -7.68 -5.83
C PHE A 54 10.35 -7.42 -6.38
N SER A 55 11.35 -8.11 -5.85
CA SER A 55 12.74 -8.02 -6.33
C SER A 55 12.89 -8.53 -7.76
N ASN A 56 12.10 -9.54 -8.12
CA ASN A 56 12.10 -10.16 -9.44
C ASN A 56 10.79 -9.86 -10.17
N VAL A 57 10.87 -9.84 -11.50
CA VAL A 57 9.69 -9.73 -12.35
C VAL A 57 8.75 -10.88 -12.08
N GLN A 58 7.48 -10.57 -11.90
CA GLN A 58 6.40 -11.53 -11.75
C GLN A 58 5.60 -11.64 -13.04
N THR A 59 5.09 -12.82 -13.33
CA THR A 59 4.17 -13.07 -14.45
C THR A 59 3.07 -14.00 -13.97
N GLU A 60 1.86 -13.79 -14.50
CA GLU A 60 0.70 -14.65 -14.20
C GLU A 60 -0.16 -14.82 -15.45
N ARG A 61 -0.97 -15.87 -15.47
CA ARG A 61 -1.96 -16.07 -16.54
C ARG A 61 -2.98 -14.94 -16.60
N SER A 62 -3.37 -14.42 -15.45
CA SER A 62 -4.37 -13.36 -15.33
C SER A 62 -3.95 -12.03 -15.97
N THR A 63 -2.66 -11.82 -16.17
CA THR A 63 -2.11 -10.63 -16.86
C THR A 63 -1.85 -10.86 -18.35
N GLY A 64 -2.18 -12.05 -18.87
CA GLY A 64 -1.81 -12.43 -20.23
C GLY A 64 -0.30 -12.62 -20.39
N GLY A 65 0.42 -12.91 -19.31
CA GLY A 65 1.87 -13.03 -19.29
C GLY A 65 2.61 -11.70 -19.21
N LYS A 66 1.92 -10.57 -19.05
CA LYS A 66 2.57 -9.28 -18.89
C LYS A 66 3.33 -9.23 -17.57
N PRO A 67 4.59 -8.78 -17.58
CA PRO A 67 5.40 -8.69 -16.37
C PRO A 67 4.95 -7.54 -15.45
N TYR A 68 5.07 -7.76 -14.15
CA TYR A 68 4.85 -6.72 -13.14
C TYR A 68 5.87 -6.84 -12.03
N ARG A 69 6.10 -5.75 -11.28
CA ARG A 69 7.08 -5.69 -10.19
C ARG A 69 6.51 -5.17 -8.89
N SER A 70 5.32 -4.61 -8.91
CA SER A 70 4.68 -4.15 -7.68
C SER A 70 3.18 -4.36 -7.74
N GLN A 71 2.59 -4.45 -6.55
CA GLN A 71 1.17 -4.69 -6.35
C GLN A 71 0.66 -3.81 -5.22
N LYS A 72 -0.45 -3.14 -5.46
CA LYS A 72 -1.17 -2.41 -4.43
C LYS A 72 -2.42 -3.20 -4.05
N ASP A 73 -2.57 -3.46 -2.76
CA ASP A 73 -3.76 -4.06 -2.19
C ASP A 73 -4.52 -3.03 -1.36
N THR A 74 -5.83 -3.04 -1.46
CA THR A 74 -6.70 -2.37 -0.49
C THR A 74 -7.44 -3.45 0.27
N ARG A 75 -7.23 -3.50 1.58
CA ARG A 75 -7.81 -4.52 2.46
C ARG A 75 -8.67 -3.88 3.54
N GLU A 76 -9.67 -4.63 3.95
CA GLU A 76 -10.47 -4.33 5.13
C GLU A 76 -10.08 -5.28 6.26
N TYR A 77 -9.93 -4.72 7.44
CA TYR A 77 -9.56 -5.44 8.66
C TYR A 77 -10.69 -5.36 9.66
N ASP A 78 -11.07 -6.50 10.22
CA ASP A 78 -11.99 -6.58 11.35
C ASP A 78 -11.15 -6.55 12.63
N CYS A 79 -11.18 -5.43 13.33
CA CYS A 79 -10.31 -5.20 14.48
C CYS A 79 -10.73 -5.99 15.72
N ILE A 80 -11.96 -6.49 15.78
CA ILE A 80 -12.46 -7.29 16.91
C ILE A 80 -12.17 -8.76 16.68
N ASN A 81 -12.51 -9.29 15.51
CA ASN A 81 -12.35 -10.72 15.20
C ASN A 81 -11.00 -11.04 14.55
N GLU A 82 -10.11 -10.06 14.40
CA GLU A 82 -8.76 -10.24 13.85
C GLU A 82 -8.74 -11.02 12.54
N ARG A 83 -9.45 -10.50 11.56
CA ARG A 83 -9.53 -11.07 10.21
C ARG A 83 -9.43 -9.98 9.17
N GLN A 84 -9.11 -10.38 7.95
CA GLN A 84 -8.91 -9.47 6.83
C GLN A 84 -9.59 -9.98 5.56
N ARG A 85 -9.88 -9.08 4.64
CA ARG A 85 -10.32 -9.41 3.28
C ARG A 85 -9.76 -8.43 2.27
N LEU A 86 -9.51 -8.91 1.06
CA LEU A 86 -9.08 -8.09 -0.05
C LEU A 86 -10.28 -7.42 -0.70
N LEU A 87 -10.25 -6.09 -0.85
CA LEU A 87 -11.30 -5.33 -1.54
C LEU A 87 -10.94 -5.08 -3.00
N ARG A 88 -9.67 -4.83 -3.28
CA ARG A 88 -9.15 -4.62 -4.63
C ARG A 88 -7.64 -4.77 -4.67
N PHE A 89 -7.12 -5.03 -5.85
CA PHE A 89 -5.69 -4.98 -6.10
C PHE A 89 -5.40 -4.36 -7.47
N SER A 90 -4.18 -3.86 -7.61
CA SER A 90 -3.64 -3.42 -8.89
C SER A 90 -2.19 -3.86 -9.03
N LEU A 91 -1.79 -4.22 -10.25
CA LEU A 91 -0.45 -4.64 -10.60
C LEU A 91 0.19 -3.59 -11.48
N ARG A 92 1.44 -3.22 -11.18
CA ARG A 92 2.22 -2.24 -11.91
C ARG A 92 3.51 -2.85 -12.46
N ALA A 93 3.94 -2.35 -13.62
CA ALA A 93 5.09 -2.90 -14.33
C ALA A 93 6.42 -2.70 -13.59
N GLU A 94 6.56 -1.63 -12.84
CA GLU A 94 7.80 -1.25 -12.16
C GLU A 94 7.67 -1.23 -10.64
N PHE A 95 8.80 -1.00 -9.97
CA PHE A 95 8.88 -0.90 -8.51
C PHE A 95 8.03 0.24 -7.96
N MET A 96 7.58 0.08 -6.74
CA MET A 96 6.88 1.11 -5.96
C MET A 96 5.70 1.73 -6.69
N LEU A 97 4.93 0.89 -7.39
CA LEU A 97 3.76 1.27 -8.18
C LEU A 97 4.06 2.19 -9.36
N GLY A 98 5.30 2.17 -9.84
CA GLY A 98 5.69 2.86 -11.05
C GLY A 98 5.28 2.12 -12.32
N GLY A 99 5.44 2.82 -13.44
CA GLY A 99 5.19 2.25 -14.75
C GLY A 99 3.72 2.02 -15.10
N GLU A 100 3.52 1.22 -16.13
CA GLU A 100 2.20 0.91 -16.67
C GLU A 100 1.34 0.11 -15.68
N LEU A 101 0.06 0.42 -15.64
CA LEU A 101 -0.94 -0.42 -14.96
C LEU A 101 -1.15 -1.69 -15.78
N VAL A 102 -0.76 -2.82 -15.22
CA VAL A 102 -0.85 -4.13 -15.88
C VAL A 102 -2.22 -4.76 -15.68
N ARG A 103 -2.76 -4.65 -14.47
CA ARG A 103 -4.08 -5.18 -14.12
C ARG A 103 -4.63 -4.48 -12.89
N SER A 104 -5.94 -4.30 -12.87
CA SER A 104 -6.67 -3.85 -11.69
C SER A 104 -7.97 -4.62 -11.59
N LYS A 105 -8.32 -5.07 -10.39
CA LYS A 105 -9.55 -5.83 -10.14
C LYS A 105 -10.09 -5.49 -8.76
N ALA A 106 -11.42 -5.30 -8.70
CA ALA A 106 -12.15 -5.30 -7.44
C ALA A 106 -12.41 -6.75 -7.02
N ASP A 107 -12.36 -7.01 -5.73
CA ASP A 107 -12.57 -8.34 -5.17
C ASP A 107 -13.54 -8.21 -3.97
N ASP A 108 -14.54 -9.06 -3.91
CA ASP A 108 -15.45 -9.18 -2.76
C ASP A 108 -14.88 -10.21 -1.76
N GLY A 109 -13.57 -10.15 -1.54
CA GLY A 109 -12.79 -11.15 -0.82
C GLY A 109 -13.45 -11.72 0.41
N GLU A 110 -13.21 -13.01 0.61
CA GLU A 110 -13.65 -13.70 1.80
C GLU A 110 -12.82 -13.25 3.01
N TRP A 111 -13.44 -13.26 4.17
CA TRP A 111 -12.75 -13.02 5.42
C TRP A 111 -11.83 -14.17 5.77
N HIS A 112 -10.58 -13.84 6.06
CA HIS A 112 -9.57 -14.79 6.52
C HIS A 112 -9.05 -14.35 7.88
N GLY A 113 -8.92 -15.30 8.80
CA GLY A 113 -8.29 -15.06 10.10
C GLY A 113 -6.83 -14.63 9.93
N VAL A 114 -6.38 -13.73 10.78
CA VAL A 114 -5.01 -13.25 10.80
C VAL A 114 -4.24 -13.99 11.90
N GLU A 115 -3.20 -14.72 11.50
CA GLU A 115 -2.36 -15.47 12.44
C GLU A 115 -1.39 -14.54 13.17
N PRO A 116 -1.19 -14.70 14.50
CA PRO A 116 -0.18 -13.95 15.24
C PRO A 116 1.24 -14.18 14.67
N GLY A 117 2.06 -13.15 14.72
CA GLY A 117 3.46 -13.24 14.28
C GLY A 117 3.68 -13.20 12.77
N THR A 118 2.65 -12.90 11.99
CA THR A 118 2.72 -12.79 10.53
C THR A 118 2.75 -11.33 10.07
N LEU A 119 3.09 -11.10 8.79
CA LEU A 119 2.96 -9.78 8.17
C LEU A 119 1.52 -9.29 8.17
N GLY A 120 0.57 -10.20 7.97
CA GLY A 120 -0.86 -9.86 8.08
C GLY A 120 -1.23 -9.32 9.45
N ALA A 121 -0.67 -9.89 10.52
CA ALA A 121 -0.87 -9.39 11.88
C ALA A 121 -0.27 -8.00 12.09
N ALA A 122 0.90 -7.74 11.55
CA ALA A 122 1.53 -6.42 11.60
C ALA A 122 0.70 -5.37 10.86
N LEU A 123 0.16 -5.70 9.70
CA LEU A 123 -0.71 -4.83 8.93
C LEU A 123 -2.03 -4.55 9.65
N LEU A 124 -2.64 -5.59 10.22
CA LEU A 124 -3.87 -5.45 11.01
C LEU A 124 -3.65 -4.53 12.22
N LYS A 125 -2.56 -4.73 12.95
CA LYS A 125 -2.22 -3.90 14.11
C LYS A 125 -2.04 -2.44 13.73
N LEU A 126 -1.39 -2.17 12.60
CA LEU A 126 -1.21 -0.82 12.08
C LEU A 126 -2.56 -0.19 11.70
N ALA A 127 -3.38 -0.89 10.94
CA ALA A 127 -4.68 -0.41 10.50
C ALA A 127 -5.64 -0.16 11.67
N CYS A 128 -5.66 -1.06 12.64
CA CYS A 128 -6.57 -1.03 13.79
C CYS A 128 -6.06 -0.17 14.94
N GLY A 129 -4.78 0.18 14.98
CA GLY A 129 -4.20 1.02 16.02
C GLY A 129 -4.51 2.51 15.87
N LYS A 130 -4.97 2.92 14.70
CA LYS A 130 -5.33 4.31 14.45
C LYS A 130 -6.75 4.57 14.95
N LYS A 131 -6.85 5.35 16.00
CA LYS A 131 -8.12 5.78 16.57
C LYS A 131 -8.39 7.24 16.22
#